data_778afde47878f1719af7fb89a03e4ea2
#
_entry.id   778afde47878f1719af7fb89a03e4ea2
#
_cell.length_a   1.000
_cell.length_b   1.000
_cell.length_c   1.000
_cell.angle_alpha   90.00
_cell.angle_beta   90.00
_cell.angle_gamma   90.00
#
_symmetry.space_group_name_H-M   'P 1'
#
loop_
_entity.id
_entity.type
_entity.pdbx_description
1 polymer ?
#
loop_
_entity_poly.entity_id
_entity_poly.type
_entity_poly.pdbx_seq_one_letter_code
_entity_poly.pdbx_strand_id
1 'polypeptide(L)'
;MENSFKAALKAGRPQIGLWLGLSSSYSAELLAGAGFDWLLIDGEHAPNNVQTVLTQLQAIAPYPSQPVVRPSWNDPVQIKQLLDVGTQTLLVPMVQNADEAREAVRATRYPPAGIRGVGSALARASRWSRIPDYLQKANDQMCVLVQIETREAMKNLPQILDVEGVDGVFIGPADLSADMGYAGNPQHPEVQAAIEQAIMQIREAGKAPGILIANEQLAKRYLELGALFVAVGVDTTLLARAAEALAARFGAQATTVKPGVY
;
A
#
# COMPACT_ATOMS: atom_id res chain seq x y z
N MET A 1 11.40 11.25 -13.63
CA MET A 1 11.48 10.28 -12.50
C MET A 1 10.69 10.80 -11.27
N GLU A 2 9.84 11.76 -11.46
CA GLU A 2 9.00 12.32 -10.39
C GLU A 2 8.00 11.25 -9.86
N ASN A 3 7.85 11.14 -8.54
CA ASN A 3 6.82 10.35 -7.91
C ASN A 3 5.58 11.22 -7.68
N SER A 4 4.64 11.16 -8.62
CA SER A 4 3.42 12.00 -8.59
C SER A 4 2.50 11.66 -7.43
N PHE A 5 2.47 10.40 -6.98
CA PHE A 5 1.71 10.00 -5.79
C PHE A 5 2.28 10.65 -4.53
N LYS A 6 3.62 10.58 -4.33
CA LYS A 6 4.28 11.29 -3.22
C LYS A 6 4.00 12.79 -3.26
N ALA A 7 4.08 13.40 -4.44
CA ALA A 7 3.80 14.82 -4.64
C ALA A 7 2.34 15.16 -4.30
N ALA A 8 1.38 14.30 -4.66
CA ALA A 8 -0.03 14.47 -4.32
C ALA A 8 -0.27 14.40 -2.82
N LEU A 9 0.31 13.41 -2.12
CA LEU A 9 0.21 13.27 -0.67
C LEU A 9 0.79 14.50 0.05
N LYS A 10 1.98 14.95 -0.38
CA LYS A 10 2.63 16.15 0.17
C LYS A 10 1.80 17.41 -0.04
N ALA A 11 1.08 17.50 -1.15
CA ALA A 11 0.15 18.60 -1.44
C ALA A 11 -1.20 18.48 -0.72
N GLY A 12 -1.42 17.43 0.08
CA GLY A 12 -2.67 17.20 0.80
C GLY A 12 -3.85 16.82 -0.11
N ARG A 13 -3.56 16.30 -1.32
CA ARG A 13 -4.60 15.89 -2.28
C ARG A 13 -4.99 14.43 -2.05
N PRO A 14 -6.26 14.14 -1.74
CA PRO A 14 -6.74 12.77 -1.60
C PRO A 14 -6.51 11.95 -2.86
N GLN A 15 -6.16 10.68 -2.68
CA GLN A 15 -5.87 9.69 -3.72
C GLN A 15 -6.75 8.47 -3.49
N ILE A 16 -7.57 8.12 -4.46
CA ILE A 16 -8.44 6.94 -4.40
C ILE A 16 -7.77 5.76 -5.09
N GLY A 17 -7.71 4.62 -4.41
CA GLY A 17 -6.98 3.45 -4.91
C GLY A 17 -7.76 2.16 -4.89
N LEU A 18 -7.13 1.15 -5.49
CA LEU A 18 -7.63 -0.21 -5.51
C LEU A 18 -6.51 -1.20 -5.19
N TRP A 19 -6.86 -2.30 -4.51
CA TRP A 19 -5.94 -3.39 -4.18
C TRP A 19 -5.89 -4.44 -5.28
N LEU A 20 -4.69 -4.90 -5.65
CA LEU A 20 -4.45 -5.92 -6.67
C LEU A 20 -3.98 -7.23 -6.00
N GLY A 21 -4.90 -8.17 -5.84
CA GLY A 21 -4.65 -9.51 -5.28
C GLY A 21 -4.61 -10.62 -6.33
N LEU A 22 -4.99 -10.38 -7.60
CA LEU A 22 -5.03 -11.39 -8.65
C LEU A 22 -3.65 -11.79 -9.19
N SER A 23 -2.60 -11.03 -8.85
CA SER A 23 -1.20 -11.29 -9.29
C SER A 23 -1.04 -11.41 -10.81
N SER A 24 -1.88 -10.71 -11.57
CA SER A 24 -1.96 -10.76 -13.03
C SER A 24 -1.66 -9.39 -13.63
N SER A 25 -0.70 -9.33 -14.54
CA SER A 25 -0.41 -8.10 -15.29
C SER A 25 -1.59 -7.68 -16.19
N TYR A 26 -2.37 -8.65 -16.69
CA TYR A 26 -3.53 -8.36 -17.53
C TYR A 26 -4.65 -7.65 -16.76
N SER A 27 -4.96 -8.13 -15.54
CA SER A 27 -5.93 -7.43 -14.68
C SER A 27 -5.41 -6.09 -14.17
N ALA A 28 -4.10 -6.00 -13.87
CA ALA A 28 -3.47 -4.75 -13.46
C ALA A 28 -3.56 -3.67 -14.55
N GLU A 29 -3.33 -4.04 -15.83
CA GLU A 29 -3.48 -3.14 -16.97
C GLU A 29 -4.93 -2.66 -17.13
N LEU A 30 -5.91 -3.58 -17.08
CA LEU A 30 -7.33 -3.27 -17.18
C LEU A 30 -7.74 -2.25 -16.10
N LEU A 31 -7.29 -2.48 -14.84
CA LEU A 31 -7.65 -1.64 -13.70
C LEU A 31 -6.89 -0.32 -13.68
N ALA A 32 -5.70 -0.24 -14.27
CA ALA A 32 -4.96 1.02 -14.42
C ALA A 32 -5.70 2.04 -15.29
N GLY A 33 -6.53 1.57 -16.23
CA GLY A 33 -7.42 2.40 -17.05
C GLY A 33 -8.76 2.76 -16.41
N ALA A 34 -9.07 2.25 -15.21
CA ALA A 34 -10.38 2.43 -14.58
C ALA A 34 -10.57 3.79 -13.86
N GLY A 35 -9.51 4.61 -13.75
CA GLY A 35 -9.58 5.95 -13.16
C GLY A 35 -9.17 6.04 -11.70
N PHE A 36 -8.60 4.98 -11.11
CA PHE A 36 -7.99 5.05 -9.79
C PHE A 36 -6.68 5.84 -9.81
N ASP A 37 -6.45 6.68 -8.80
CA ASP A 37 -5.21 7.44 -8.67
C ASP A 37 -4.00 6.52 -8.40
N TRP A 38 -4.23 5.42 -7.68
CA TRP A 38 -3.19 4.46 -7.34
C TRP A 38 -3.71 3.03 -7.29
N LEU A 39 -2.79 2.08 -7.51
CA LEU A 39 -3.05 0.64 -7.44
C LEU A 39 -2.01 -0.02 -6.54
N LEU A 40 -2.46 -0.80 -5.56
CA LEU A 40 -1.53 -1.53 -4.70
C LEU A 40 -1.32 -2.95 -5.19
N ILE A 41 -0.08 -3.27 -5.55
CA ILE A 41 0.38 -4.63 -5.84
C ILE A 41 0.75 -5.29 -4.52
N ASP A 42 -0.03 -6.28 -4.10
CA ASP A 42 0.11 -6.90 -2.81
C ASP A 42 1.10 -8.08 -2.84
N GLY A 43 2.23 -7.94 -2.13
CA GLY A 43 3.23 -8.98 -1.96
C GLY A 43 3.16 -9.69 -0.60
N GLU A 44 2.21 -9.31 0.26
CA GLU A 44 2.01 -9.91 1.58
C GLU A 44 0.92 -10.99 1.56
N HIS A 45 -0.30 -10.66 1.12
CA HIS A 45 -1.46 -11.55 1.16
C HIS A 45 -1.94 -12.01 -0.23
N ALA A 46 -1.19 -11.72 -1.29
CA ALA A 46 -1.43 -12.23 -2.63
C ALA A 46 -0.21 -13.01 -3.14
N PRO A 47 -0.38 -13.95 -4.08
CA PRO A 47 0.71 -14.81 -4.55
C PRO A 47 1.68 -14.06 -5.50
N ASN A 48 2.15 -12.87 -5.09
CA ASN A 48 3.12 -12.07 -5.82
C ASN A 48 4.55 -12.37 -5.39
N ASN A 49 5.45 -12.29 -6.36
CA ASN A 49 6.90 -12.26 -6.17
C ASN A 49 7.51 -11.13 -7.01
N VAL A 50 8.83 -10.95 -6.96
CA VAL A 50 9.53 -9.87 -7.68
C VAL A 50 9.22 -9.88 -9.19
N GLN A 51 9.06 -11.06 -9.81
CA GLN A 51 8.77 -11.17 -11.25
C GLN A 51 7.33 -10.74 -11.57
N THR A 52 6.35 -11.18 -10.78
CA THR A 52 4.94 -10.78 -10.99
C THR A 52 4.73 -9.31 -10.66
N VAL A 53 5.44 -8.75 -9.67
CA VAL A 53 5.46 -7.31 -9.41
C VAL A 53 6.04 -6.57 -10.62
N LEU A 54 7.17 -7.01 -11.17
CA LEU A 54 7.77 -6.41 -12.37
C LEU A 54 6.77 -6.33 -13.54
N THR A 55 6.09 -7.42 -13.86
CA THR A 55 5.15 -7.46 -14.99
C THR A 55 3.94 -6.55 -14.77
N GLN A 56 3.43 -6.45 -13.53
CA GLN A 56 2.36 -5.51 -13.17
C GLN A 56 2.83 -4.05 -13.23
N LEU A 57 4.04 -3.74 -12.76
CA LEU A 57 4.64 -2.40 -12.92
C LEU A 57 4.82 -2.00 -14.39
N GLN A 58 5.11 -2.97 -15.27
CA GLN A 58 5.20 -2.73 -16.72
C GLN A 58 3.83 -2.46 -17.33
N ALA A 59 2.82 -3.21 -16.92
CA ALA A 59 1.44 -3.09 -17.40
C ALA A 59 0.79 -1.76 -16.98
N ILE A 60 1.03 -1.31 -15.74
CA ILE A 60 0.50 -0.04 -15.22
C ILE A 60 1.23 1.18 -15.82
N ALA A 61 2.50 1.05 -16.20
CA ALA A 61 3.35 2.18 -16.58
C ALA A 61 2.81 3.14 -17.67
N PRO A 62 2.00 2.70 -18.67
CA PRO A 62 1.40 3.59 -19.66
C PRO A 62 0.24 4.43 -19.15
N TYR A 63 -0.30 4.13 -17.97
CA TYR A 63 -1.51 4.74 -17.41
C TYR A 63 -1.18 5.80 -16.34
N PRO A 64 -2.12 6.72 -16.03
CA PRO A 64 -1.93 7.73 -14.99
C PRO A 64 -1.85 7.15 -13.58
N SER A 65 -2.47 5.99 -13.35
CA SER A 65 -2.54 5.33 -12.05
C SER A 65 -1.15 5.00 -11.50
N GLN A 66 -0.90 5.30 -10.24
CA GLN A 66 0.42 5.13 -9.64
C GLN A 66 0.53 3.79 -8.91
N PRO A 67 1.53 2.95 -9.21
CA PRO A 67 1.71 1.70 -8.49
C PRO A 67 2.33 1.92 -7.12
N VAL A 68 1.71 1.32 -6.11
CA VAL A 68 2.23 1.14 -4.75
C VAL A 68 2.49 -0.35 -4.58
N VAL A 69 3.60 -0.74 -3.96
CA VAL A 69 3.91 -2.15 -3.72
C VAL A 69 3.98 -2.40 -2.23
N ARG A 70 3.26 -3.41 -1.74
CA ARG A 70 3.41 -3.90 -0.38
C ARG A 70 4.38 -5.11 -0.40
N PRO A 71 5.57 -5.01 0.22
CA PRO A 71 6.44 -6.16 0.42
C PRO A 71 5.77 -7.14 1.41
N SER A 72 6.24 -8.39 1.46
CA SER A 72 5.70 -9.37 2.41
C SER A 72 6.10 -9.09 3.86
N TRP A 73 7.16 -8.31 4.06
CA TRP A 73 7.68 -7.94 5.37
C TRP A 73 8.58 -6.69 5.27
N ASN A 74 8.94 -6.12 6.41
CA ASN A 74 9.98 -5.09 6.50
C ASN A 74 11.38 -5.72 6.35
N ASP A 75 11.67 -6.23 5.17
CA ASP A 75 12.92 -6.93 4.83
C ASP A 75 13.75 -6.09 3.85
N PRO A 76 14.97 -5.63 4.23
CA PRO A 76 15.80 -4.79 3.37
C PRO A 76 16.23 -5.49 2.07
N VAL A 77 16.31 -6.82 2.05
CA VAL A 77 16.65 -7.58 0.84
C VAL A 77 15.49 -7.51 -0.17
N GLN A 78 14.27 -7.80 0.27
CA GLN A 78 13.09 -7.73 -0.57
C GLN A 78 12.79 -6.29 -1.01
N ILE A 79 12.89 -5.32 -0.10
CA ILE A 79 12.72 -3.88 -0.41
C ILE A 79 13.68 -3.48 -1.53
N LYS A 80 14.97 -3.83 -1.44
CA LYS A 80 15.97 -3.55 -2.47
C LYS A 80 15.55 -4.13 -3.83
N GLN A 81 15.13 -5.41 -3.88
CA GLN A 81 14.71 -6.07 -5.11
C GLN A 81 13.48 -5.39 -5.73
N LEU A 82 12.49 -5.03 -4.92
CA LEU A 82 11.29 -4.31 -5.38
C LEU A 82 11.64 -2.91 -5.92
N LEU A 83 12.53 -2.19 -5.27
CA LEU A 83 13.00 -0.90 -5.75
C LEU A 83 13.78 -1.04 -7.08
N ASP A 84 14.59 -2.08 -7.24
CA ASP A 84 15.39 -2.29 -8.44
C ASP A 84 14.54 -2.66 -9.67
N VAL A 85 13.41 -3.34 -9.49
CA VAL A 85 12.45 -3.54 -10.59
C VAL A 85 11.59 -2.31 -10.90
N GLY A 86 11.75 -1.21 -10.14
CA GLY A 86 11.20 0.11 -10.48
C GLY A 86 10.05 0.60 -9.61
N THR A 87 9.81 -0.03 -8.46
CA THR A 87 8.90 0.51 -7.45
C THR A 87 9.44 1.83 -6.91
N GLN A 88 8.59 2.84 -6.76
CA GLN A 88 8.92 4.12 -6.15
C GLN A 88 8.15 4.36 -4.84
N THR A 89 7.04 3.67 -4.64
CA THR A 89 6.20 3.79 -3.44
C THR A 89 6.03 2.42 -2.81
N LEU A 90 6.43 2.29 -1.56
CA LEU A 90 6.28 1.07 -0.76
C LEU A 90 5.28 1.30 0.38
N LEU A 91 4.46 0.29 0.64
CA LEU A 91 3.66 0.16 1.85
C LEU A 91 4.24 -0.97 2.70
N VAL A 92 5.04 -0.64 3.70
CA VAL A 92 5.74 -1.63 4.54
C VAL A 92 4.81 -2.08 5.67
N PRO A 93 4.44 -3.40 5.72
CA PRO A 93 3.47 -3.90 6.70
C PRO A 93 4.07 -4.08 8.10
N MET A 94 3.22 -4.25 9.10
CA MET A 94 3.51 -4.69 10.46
C MET A 94 4.58 -3.85 11.19
N VAL A 95 4.61 -2.55 10.95
CA VAL A 95 5.54 -1.64 11.65
C VAL A 95 5.02 -1.33 13.05
N GLN A 96 5.77 -1.71 14.08
CA GLN A 96 5.34 -1.63 15.47
C GLN A 96 5.87 -0.39 16.20
N ASN A 97 7.01 0.14 15.75
CA ASN A 97 7.73 1.20 16.48
C ASN A 97 8.59 2.06 15.54
N ALA A 98 9.17 3.12 16.11
CA ALA A 98 10.01 4.06 15.36
C ALA A 98 11.30 3.44 14.80
N ASP A 99 11.87 2.42 15.44
CA ASP A 99 13.09 1.78 14.95
C ASP A 99 12.80 0.99 13.68
N GLU A 100 11.71 0.22 13.64
CA GLU A 100 11.26 -0.49 12.45
C GLU A 100 10.89 0.48 11.31
N ALA A 101 10.27 1.62 11.64
CA ALA A 101 10.00 2.66 10.66
C ALA A 101 11.29 3.27 10.08
N ARG A 102 12.32 3.51 10.92
CA ARG A 102 13.65 3.95 10.46
C ARG A 102 14.34 2.91 9.58
N GLU A 103 14.23 1.63 9.92
CA GLU A 103 14.77 0.53 9.12
C GLU A 103 14.12 0.51 7.73
N ALA A 104 12.79 0.62 7.64
CA ALA A 104 12.06 0.72 6.39
C ALA A 104 12.56 1.89 5.54
N VAL A 105 12.70 3.08 6.12
CA VAL A 105 13.23 4.26 5.41
C VAL A 105 14.66 4.02 4.93
N ARG A 106 15.56 3.55 5.81
CA ARG A 106 16.96 3.27 5.46
C ARG A 106 17.11 2.26 4.34
N ALA A 107 16.26 1.22 4.31
CA ALA A 107 16.26 0.21 3.26
C ALA A 107 15.93 0.78 1.87
N THR A 108 15.24 1.93 1.81
CA THR A 108 14.88 2.59 0.54
C THR A 108 15.90 3.61 0.06
N ARG A 109 16.88 3.98 0.87
CA ARG A 109 17.85 5.06 0.57
C ARG A 109 19.21 4.50 0.21
N TYR A 110 19.83 5.06 -0.82
CA TYR A 110 21.25 4.81 -1.14
C TYR A 110 22.16 5.42 -0.07
N PRO A 111 23.35 4.82 0.18
CA PRO A 111 24.37 5.42 1.03
C PRO A 111 24.73 6.85 0.59
N PRO A 112 25.09 7.76 1.54
CA PRO A 112 25.22 7.52 2.97
C PRO A 112 23.90 7.62 3.77
N ALA A 113 22.79 8.02 3.12
CA ALA A 113 21.49 8.22 3.78
C ALA A 113 20.79 6.91 4.20
N GLY A 114 21.22 5.77 3.65
CA GLY A 114 20.61 4.47 3.96
C GLY A 114 21.52 3.30 3.59
N ILE A 115 20.89 2.12 3.40
CA ILE A 115 21.59 0.84 3.18
C ILE A 115 21.19 0.16 1.86
N ARG A 116 20.42 0.81 0.99
CA ARG A 116 20.06 0.27 -0.31
C ARG A 116 21.32 -0.03 -1.13
N GLY A 117 21.53 -1.29 -1.55
CA GLY A 117 22.66 -1.68 -2.38
C GLY A 117 22.66 -0.95 -3.75
N VAL A 118 23.85 -0.50 -4.18
CA VAL A 118 24.01 0.26 -5.43
C VAL A 118 24.13 -0.72 -6.61
N GLY A 119 23.01 -0.99 -7.26
CA GLY A 119 22.92 -1.84 -8.46
C GLY A 119 22.27 -1.13 -9.65
N SER A 120 22.24 0.21 -9.63
CA SER A 120 21.44 1.02 -10.54
C SER A 120 21.74 0.81 -12.02
N ALA A 121 23.00 0.50 -12.39
CA ALA A 121 23.38 0.26 -13.78
C ALA A 121 22.67 -0.94 -14.42
N LEU A 122 22.35 -1.97 -13.61
CA LEU A 122 21.63 -3.19 -14.03
C LEU A 122 20.13 -3.08 -13.82
N ALA A 123 19.68 -2.14 -13.00
CA ALA A 123 18.31 -2.08 -12.52
C ALA A 123 17.36 -1.40 -13.52
N ARG A 124 16.14 -1.96 -13.65
CA ARG A 124 15.05 -1.32 -14.37
C ARG A 124 14.72 0.07 -13.81
N ALA A 125 14.89 0.26 -12.52
CA ALA A 125 14.61 1.52 -11.82
C ALA A 125 15.31 2.73 -12.47
N SER A 126 16.58 2.58 -12.90
CA SER A 126 17.33 3.61 -13.61
C SER A 126 17.09 3.61 -15.14
N ARG A 127 16.23 2.70 -15.64
CA ARG A 127 16.13 2.39 -17.07
C ARG A 127 17.49 2.02 -17.69
N TRP A 128 18.23 1.19 -16.95
CA TRP A 128 19.60 0.77 -17.33
C TRP A 128 20.50 1.96 -17.61
N SER A 129 20.57 2.88 -16.64
CA SER A 129 21.34 4.14 -16.69
C SER A 129 20.88 5.15 -17.76
N ARG A 130 19.65 4.99 -18.31
CA ARG A 130 19.07 5.98 -19.24
C ARG A 130 18.44 7.19 -18.52
N ILE A 131 18.19 7.09 -17.21
CA ILE A 131 17.74 8.22 -16.39
C ILE A 131 18.99 8.95 -15.89
N PRO A 132 19.21 10.21 -16.30
CA PRO A 132 20.38 10.97 -15.86
C PRO A 132 20.29 11.28 -14.36
N ASP A 133 21.42 11.23 -13.68
CA ASP A 133 21.56 11.53 -12.25
C ASP A 133 20.64 10.67 -11.35
N TYR A 134 20.38 9.40 -11.77
CA TYR A 134 19.46 8.54 -11.05
C TYR A 134 19.83 8.39 -9.58
N LEU A 135 21.11 8.08 -9.26
CA LEU A 135 21.57 7.87 -7.89
C LEU A 135 21.38 9.10 -7.00
N GLN A 136 21.62 10.30 -7.58
CA GLN A 136 21.49 11.57 -6.87
C GLN A 136 20.03 11.93 -6.57
N LYS A 137 19.10 11.52 -7.45
CA LYS A 137 17.68 11.90 -7.38
C LYS A 137 16.79 10.83 -6.75
N ALA A 138 17.25 9.57 -6.74
CA ALA A 138 16.40 8.44 -6.37
C ALA A 138 15.87 8.53 -4.93
N ASN A 139 16.71 8.90 -3.97
CA ASN A 139 16.32 8.97 -2.56
C ASN A 139 15.11 9.90 -2.34
N ASP A 140 15.06 11.03 -3.01
CA ASP A 140 13.98 12.03 -2.86
C ASP A 140 12.66 11.55 -3.45
N GLN A 141 12.73 10.64 -4.44
CA GLN A 141 11.57 10.12 -5.14
C GLN A 141 10.97 8.86 -4.51
N MET A 142 11.64 8.26 -3.54
CA MET A 142 11.06 7.12 -2.81
C MET A 142 10.00 7.61 -1.83
N CYS A 143 8.80 7.04 -1.94
CA CYS A 143 7.70 7.24 -1.02
C CYS A 143 7.62 6.03 -0.08
N VAL A 144 7.75 6.28 1.22
CA VAL A 144 7.70 5.24 2.24
C VAL A 144 6.44 5.43 3.07
N LEU A 145 5.53 4.46 2.93
CA LEU A 145 4.33 4.34 3.75
C LEU A 145 4.56 3.17 4.71
N VAL A 146 4.25 3.35 5.97
CA VAL A 146 4.31 2.29 6.98
C VAL A 146 2.92 1.90 7.43
N GLN A 147 2.67 0.60 7.61
CA GLN A 147 1.37 0.09 8.02
C GLN A 147 1.40 -0.26 9.51
N ILE A 148 0.46 0.33 10.25
CA ILE A 148 0.21 0.07 11.66
C ILE A 148 -1.11 -0.71 11.81
N GLU A 149 -1.11 -1.78 12.58
CA GLU A 149 -2.25 -2.70 12.61
C GLU A 149 -2.34 -3.52 13.91
N THR A 150 -1.70 -3.01 14.97
CA THR A 150 -1.77 -3.58 16.32
C THR A 150 -1.97 -2.49 17.36
N ARG A 151 -2.44 -2.86 18.55
CA ARG A 151 -2.52 -1.94 19.70
C ARG A 151 -1.16 -1.37 20.09
N GLU A 152 -0.10 -2.17 19.94
CA GLU A 152 1.27 -1.71 20.18
C GLU A 152 1.67 -0.62 19.19
N ALA A 153 1.49 -0.84 17.91
CA ALA A 153 1.77 0.16 16.86
C ALA A 153 0.93 1.43 17.05
N MET A 154 -0.35 1.29 17.40
CA MET A 154 -1.22 2.44 17.70
C MET A 154 -0.72 3.26 18.89
N LYS A 155 -0.22 2.61 19.95
CA LYS A 155 0.39 3.27 21.11
C LYS A 155 1.69 3.99 20.73
N ASN A 156 2.47 3.41 19.82
CA ASN A 156 3.75 3.94 19.37
C ASN A 156 3.61 4.92 18.17
N LEU A 157 2.38 5.19 17.72
CA LEU A 157 2.12 6.05 16.57
C LEU A 157 2.82 7.42 16.66
N PRO A 158 2.81 8.14 17.81
CA PRO A 158 3.53 9.42 17.91
C PRO A 158 5.02 9.30 17.55
N GLN A 159 5.71 8.28 18.07
CA GLN A 159 7.15 8.07 17.78
C GLN A 159 7.40 7.63 16.32
N ILE A 160 6.45 6.87 15.71
CA ILE A 160 6.52 6.51 14.29
C ILE A 160 6.36 7.76 13.42
N LEU A 161 5.48 8.68 13.79
CA LEU A 161 5.24 9.93 13.06
C LEU A 161 6.44 10.89 13.09
N ASP A 162 7.27 10.84 14.14
CA ASP A 162 8.50 11.64 14.25
C ASP A 162 9.63 11.12 13.34
N VAL A 163 9.48 9.95 12.72
CA VAL A 163 10.52 9.38 11.86
C VAL A 163 10.61 10.16 10.55
N GLU A 164 11.77 10.78 10.32
CA GLU A 164 12.08 11.44 9.07
C GLU A 164 12.10 10.43 7.91
N GLY A 165 11.49 10.77 6.78
CA GLY A 165 11.45 9.93 5.59
C GLY A 165 10.23 9.00 5.52
N VAL A 166 9.42 8.87 6.57
CA VAL A 166 8.06 8.32 6.49
C VAL A 166 7.16 9.38 5.86
N ASP A 167 6.56 9.06 4.72
CA ASP A 167 5.68 9.97 3.98
C ASP A 167 4.21 9.84 4.41
N GLY A 168 3.81 8.66 4.88
CA GLY A 168 2.46 8.39 5.36
C GLY A 168 2.37 7.15 6.22
N VAL A 169 1.24 7.01 6.91
CA VAL A 169 0.92 5.86 7.76
C VAL A 169 -0.41 5.28 7.33
N PHE A 170 -0.41 3.99 7.04
CA PHE A 170 -1.59 3.22 6.68
C PHE A 170 -2.08 2.45 7.90
N ILE A 171 -3.39 2.43 8.10
CA ILE A 171 -4.03 1.69 9.18
C ILE A 171 -4.60 0.40 8.60
N GLY A 172 -4.20 -0.77 9.13
CA GLY A 172 -4.71 -2.09 8.74
C GLY A 172 -5.92 -2.50 9.59
N PRO A 173 -7.20 -2.31 9.12
CA PRO A 173 -8.37 -2.51 9.97
C PRO A 173 -8.61 -3.97 10.37
N ALA A 174 -8.23 -4.93 9.51
CA ALA A 174 -8.46 -6.35 9.75
C ALA A 174 -7.63 -6.85 10.94
N ASP A 175 -6.30 -6.65 10.85
CA ASP A 175 -5.37 -7.06 11.90
C ASP A 175 -5.55 -6.25 13.18
N LEU A 176 -5.78 -4.94 13.06
CA LEU A 176 -6.09 -4.11 14.23
C LEU A 176 -7.33 -4.60 14.97
N SER A 177 -8.41 -4.95 14.25
CA SER A 177 -9.62 -5.47 14.89
C SER A 177 -9.36 -6.81 15.58
N ALA A 178 -8.56 -7.68 14.97
CA ALA A 178 -8.19 -8.97 15.55
C ALA A 178 -7.34 -8.79 16.82
N ASP A 179 -6.32 -7.92 16.79
CA ASP A 179 -5.47 -7.62 17.94
C ASP A 179 -6.24 -6.93 19.08
N MET A 180 -7.26 -6.14 18.75
CA MET A 180 -8.17 -5.55 19.75
C MET A 180 -9.17 -6.55 20.34
N GLY A 181 -9.22 -7.81 19.85
CA GLY A 181 -10.16 -8.84 20.30
C GLY A 181 -11.48 -8.88 19.53
N TYR A 182 -11.59 -8.18 18.42
CA TYR A 182 -12.77 -8.08 17.57
C TYR A 182 -12.55 -8.71 16.18
N ALA A 183 -11.86 -9.87 16.13
CA ALA A 183 -11.51 -10.54 14.88
C ALA A 183 -12.70 -10.67 13.92
N GLY A 184 -12.51 -10.25 12.66
CA GLY A 184 -13.56 -10.25 11.63
C GLY A 184 -14.62 -9.15 11.77
N ASN A 185 -14.49 -8.26 12.75
CA ASN A 185 -15.42 -7.13 12.96
C ASN A 185 -14.68 -5.77 13.02
N PRO A 186 -14.07 -5.32 11.93
CA PRO A 186 -13.39 -4.03 11.89
C PRO A 186 -14.36 -2.84 12.06
N GLN A 187 -15.67 -3.08 11.98
CA GLN A 187 -16.70 -2.06 12.21
C GLN A 187 -17.11 -1.91 13.69
N HIS A 188 -16.48 -2.67 14.61
CA HIS A 188 -16.73 -2.49 16.03
C HIS A 188 -16.48 -1.04 16.47
N PRO A 189 -17.34 -0.42 17.30
CA PRO A 189 -17.22 1.00 17.66
C PRO A 189 -15.85 1.39 18.23
N GLU A 190 -15.24 0.55 19.05
CA GLU A 190 -13.90 0.82 19.60
C GLU A 190 -12.81 0.80 18.51
N VAL A 191 -12.91 -0.12 17.54
CA VAL A 191 -11.97 -0.17 16.40
C VAL A 191 -12.13 1.07 15.54
N GLN A 192 -13.38 1.47 15.27
CA GLN A 192 -13.68 2.68 14.50
C GLN A 192 -13.16 3.93 15.19
N ALA A 193 -13.35 4.07 16.50
CA ALA A 193 -12.83 5.18 17.28
C ALA A 193 -11.30 5.26 17.23
N ALA A 194 -10.61 4.10 17.33
CA ALA A 194 -9.16 4.03 17.22
C ALA A 194 -8.67 4.44 15.83
N ILE A 195 -9.34 3.98 14.76
CA ILE A 195 -9.00 4.36 13.36
C ILE A 195 -9.19 5.87 13.16
N GLU A 196 -10.33 6.44 13.56
CA GLU A 196 -10.61 7.87 13.40
C GLU A 196 -9.59 8.73 14.15
N GLN A 197 -9.26 8.34 15.38
CA GLN A 197 -8.22 9.02 16.16
C GLN A 197 -6.85 8.97 15.48
N ALA A 198 -6.46 7.80 14.96
CA ALA A 198 -5.18 7.66 14.24
C ALA A 198 -5.14 8.54 12.98
N ILE A 199 -6.21 8.59 12.19
CA ILE A 199 -6.28 9.46 11.00
C ILE A 199 -6.02 10.91 11.39
N MET A 200 -6.66 11.40 12.45
CA MET A 200 -6.46 12.79 12.92
C MET A 200 -5.03 13.02 13.38
N GLN A 201 -4.46 12.13 14.21
CA GLN A 201 -3.08 12.26 14.69
C GLN A 201 -2.06 12.27 13.55
N ILE A 202 -2.23 11.39 12.54
CA ILE A 202 -1.34 11.32 11.38
C ILE A 202 -1.41 12.63 10.58
N ARG A 203 -2.60 13.19 10.41
CA ARG A 203 -2.79 14.49 9.73
C ARG A 203 -2.16 15.65 10.49
N GLU A 204 -2.37 15.73 11.79
CA GLU A 204 -1.79 16.76 12.67
C GLU A 204 -0.26 16.74 12.63
N ALA A 205 0.34 15.54 12.54
CA ALA A 205 1.78 15.39 12.40
C ALA A 205 2.31 15.72 10.97
N GLY A 206 1.43 16.16 10.05
CA GLY A 206 1.82 16.52 8.68
C GLY A 206 2.13 15.33 7.77
N LYS A 207 1.78 14.10 8.20
CA LYS A 207 1.92 12.88 7.39
C LYS A 207 0.60 12.53 6.68
N ALA A 208 0.67 11.64 5.70
CA ALA A 208 -0.51 11.19 4.98
C ALA A 208 -1.15 9.97 5.67
N PRO A 209 -2.42 10.04 6.11
CA PRO A 209 -3.14 8.85 6.59
C PRO A 209 -3.70 8.04 5.42
N GLY A 210 -3.63 6.71 5.51
CA GLY A 210 -4.20 5.79 4.53
C GLY A 210 -4.95 4.63 5.15
N ILE A 211 -5.84 4.03 4.36
CA ILE A 211 -6.65 2.90 4.79
C ILE A 211 -7.22 2.15 3.59
N LEU A 212 -7.52 0.85 3.75
CA LEU A 212 -8.37 0.08 2.84
C LEU A 212 -9.73 -0.14 3.52
N ILE A 213 -10.81 0.30 2.88
CA ILE A 213 -12.16 0.10 3.35
C ILE A 213 -13.14 0.00 2.18
N ALA A 214 -13.80 -1.15 2.01
CA ALA A 214 -14.78 -1.36 0.94
C ALA A 214 -16.17 -0.76 1.24
N ASN A 215 -16.43 -0.35 2.47
CA ASN A 215 -17.65 0.35 2.83
C ASN A 215 -17.56 1.81 2.36
N GLU A 216 -18.40 2.18 1.41
CA GLU A 216 -18.38 3.50 0.77
C GLU A 216 -18.65 4.64 1.76
N GLN A 217 -19.54 4.44 2.74
CA GLN A 217 -19.87 5.46 3.74
C GLN A 217 -18.66 5.71 4.66
N LEU A 218 -17.99 4.64 5.11
CA LEU A 218 -16.78 4.77 5.92
C LEU A 218 -15.63 5.36 5.10
N ALA A 219 -15.47 4.99 3.82
CA ALA A 219 -14.44 5.59 2.97
C ALA A 219 -14.62 7.11 2.86
N LYS A 220 -15.84 7.59 2.61
CA LYS A 220 -16.17 9.03 2.58
C LYS A 220 -15.91 9.69 3.94
N ARG A 221 -16.32 9.04 5.02
CA ARG A 221 -16.08 9.53 6.39
C ARG A 221 -14.59 9.71 6.69
N TYR A 222 -13.75 8.75 6.30
CA TYR A 222 -12.31 8.85 6.52
C TYR A 222 -11.66 9.94 5.66
N LEU A 223 -12.11 10.12 4.42
CA LEU A 223 -11.68 11.24 3.58
C LEU A 223 -12.03 12.60 4.21
N GLU A 224 -13.23 12.73 4.78
CA GLU A 224 -13.67 13.95 5.51
C GLU A 224 -12.80 14.20 6.75
N LEU A 225 -12.35 13.15 7.43
CA LEU A 225 -11.42 13.23 8.57
C LEU A 225 -9.98 13.55 8.15
N GLY A 226 -9.69 13.55 6.85
CA GLY A 226 -8.39 13.93 6.31
C GLY A 226 -7.51 12.77 5.84
N ALA A 227 -8.05 11.55 5.66
CA ALA A 227 -7.32 10.48 4.99
C ALA A 227 -6.94 10.92 3.57
N LEU A 228 -5.69 10.60 3.16
CA LEU A 228 -5.14 11.05 1.89
C LEU A 228 -4.94 9.94 0.87
N PHE A 229 -4.88 8.68 1.28
CA PHE A 229 -4.81 7.57 0.33
C PHE A 229 -5.72 6.43 0.80
N VAL A 230 -6.88 6.35 0.15
CA VAL A 230 -7.94 5.41 0.52
C VAL A 230 -8.14 4.40 -0.59
N ALA A 231 -7.89 3.12 -0.31
CA ALA A 231 -8.29 2.04 -1.20
C ALA A 231 -9.75 1.67 -0.90
N VAL A 232 -10.57 1.62 -1.94
CA VAL A 232 -12.02 1.43 -1.81
C VAL A 232 -12.50 0.05 -2.22
N GLY A 233 -11.58 -0.86 -2.52
CA GLY A 233 -11.91 -2.24 -2.89
C GLY A 233 -10.68 -3.07 -3.21
N VAL A 234 -10.94 -4.34 -3.54
CA VAL A 234 -9.96 -5.36 -3.92
C VAL A 234 -10.43 -6.04 -5.20
N ASP A 235 -9.57 -6.22 -6.18
CA ASP A 235 -9.88 -6.79 -7.49
C ASP A 235 -10.48 -8.19 -7.41
N THR A 236 -9.96 -9.05 -6.53
CA THR A 236 -10.47 -10.40 -6.28
C THR A 236 -11.91 -10.38 -5.79
N THR A 237 -12.24 -9.49 -4.85
CA THR A 237 -13.60 -9.35 -4.32
C THR A 237 -14.56 -8.78 -5.36
N LEU A 238 -14.12 -7.77 -6.12
CA LEU A 238 -14.92 -7.19 -7.20
C LEU A 238 -15.28 -8.26 -8.24
N LEU A 239 -14.31 -9.04 -8.69
CA LEU A 239 -14.52 -10.09 -9.68
C LEU A 239 -15.44 -11.19 -9.13
N ALA A 240 -15.20 -11.68 -7.90
CA ALA A 240 -15.99 -12.73 -7.29
C ALA A 240 -17.45 -12.29 -7.11
N ARG A 241 -17.69 -11.12 -6.51
CA ARG A 241 -19.07 -10.63 -6.26
C ARG A 241 -19.82 -10.30 -7.56
N ALA A 242 -19.14 -9.71 -8.56
CA ALA A 242 -19.74 -9.43 -9.85
C ALA A 242 -20.14 -10.72 -10.59
N ALA A 243 -19.27 -11.74 -10.56
CA ALA A 243 -19.56 -13.04 -11.17
C ALA A 243 -20.73 -13.75 -10.48
N GLU A 244 -20.76 -13.77 -9.13
CA GLU A 244 -21.86 -14.34 -8.36
C GLU A 244 -23.19 -13.62 -8.63
N ALA A 245 -23.18 -12.29 -8.65
CA ALA A 245 -24.37 -11.50 -8.95
C ALA A 245 -24.87 -11.73 -10.39
N LEU A 246 -23.95 -11.94 -11.35
CA LEU A 246 -24.32 -12.30 -12.71
C LEU A 246 -24.95 -13.70 -12.76
N ALA A 247 -24.32 -14.69 -12.16
CA ALA A 247 -24.81 -16.07 -12.12
C ALA A 247 -26.20 -16.18 -11.47
N ALA A 248 -26.43 -15.48 -10.38
CA ALA A 248 -27.71 -15.46 -9.67
C ALA A 248 -28.89 -14.97 -10.56
N ARG A 249 -28.62 -14.03 -11.47
CA ARG A 249 -29.65 -13.56 -12.43
C ARG A 249 -30.13 -14.63 -13.41
N PHE A 250 -29.35 -15.70 -13.59
CA PHE A 250 -29.70 -16.86 -14.42
C PHE A 250 -30.07 -18.10 -13.63
N GLY A 251 -30.36 -17.94 -12.31
CA GLY A 251 -30.82 -19.02 -11.44
C GLY A 251 -29.71 -19.93 -10.88
N ALA A 252 -28.43 -19.59 -11.13
CA ALA A 252 -27.32 -20.28 -10.51
C ALA A 252 -27.03 -19.71 -9.12
N GLN A 253 -26.56 -20.54 -8.21
CA GLN A 253 -26.16 -20.14 -6.86
C GLN A 253 -24.67 -20.34 -6.68
N ALA A 254 -24.02 -19.42 -5.96
CA ALA A 254 -22.62 -19.57 -5.58
C ALA A 254 -22.46 -20.86 -4.74
N THR A 255 -21.45 -21.65 -5.07
CA THR A 255 -21.16 -22.89 -4.35
C THR A 255 -20.58 -22.53 -2.98
N THR A 256 -21.27 -22.95 -1.92
CA THR A 256 -20.68 -22.91 -0.57
C THR A 256 -19.57 -23.96 -0.50
N VAL A 257 -18.33 -23.49 -0.42
CA VAL A 257 -17.20 -24.41 -0.17
C VAL A 257 -17.31 -24.88 1.28
N LYS A 258 -17.36 -26.20 1.49
CA LYS A 258 -17.19 -26.75 2.83
C LYS A 258 -15.83 -26.28 3.33
N PRO A 259 -15.70 -25.85 4.61
CA PRO A 259 -14.39 -25.52 5.17
C PRO A 259 -13.44 -26.68 4.85
N GLY A 260 -12.46 -26.42 4.01
CA GLY A 260 -11.46 -27.43 3.67
C GLY A 260 -10.66 -27.78 4.92
N VAL A 261 -10.32 -29.04 5.07
CA VAL A 261 -9.29 -29.45 6.01
C VAL A 261 -7.96 -28.99 5.37
N TYR A 262 -7.44 -27.88 5.84
CA TYR A 262 -6.04 -27.49 5.67
C TYR A 262 -5.29 -27.88 6.92
#